data_3e57f093ff0b3b83957f07faefbe3348
#
_entry.id   3e57f093ff0b3b83957f07faefbe3348
#
_cell.length_a   1.000
_cell.length_b   1.000
_cell.length_c   1.000
_cell.angle_alpha   90.00
_cell.angle_beta   90.00
_cell.angle_gamma   90.00
#
_symmetry.space_group_name_H-M   'P 1'
#
loop_
_entity.id
_entity.type
_entity.pdbx_description
1 polymer ?
#
loop_
_entity_poly.entity_id
_entity_poly.type
_entity_poly.pdbx_seq_one_letter_code
_entity_poly.pdbx_strand_id
1 'polypeptide(L)'
;MHLATLNVRNTADRWMERRSLLARQLVDLAPDVMGVQELRMFPDQAGWIVREVERRSQGRLRYRVHRRAKTGPAGLWEGIAVLSRLPVVTTAWLDLGAQARVAQRITVRLPGGGLFDVYNAHLGLGGEVLRSGQAQRILAWMVARPPLPAVLLGDLNTRPGSPTVELLSRSLRSAHLHVHGCEPLRTAPTPLRRHATGDGSVLDYVFVNDLLDVDDAGIAFVDADPDDPGLIASDHYGLSVTVTPRPTAD
;
A
#
# COMPACT_ATOMS: atom_id res chain seq x y z
N MET A 1 4.80 5.85 14.00
CA MET A 1 3.56 5.44 13.31
C MET A 1 3.83 4.20 12.48
N HIS A 2 2.99 3.20 12.60
CA HIS A 2 3.14 1.94 11.87
C HIS A 2 2.23 1.92 10.63
N LEU A 3 2.80 1.69 9.46
CA LEU A 3 2.13 1.70 8.17
C LEU A 3 2.33 0.37 7.44
N ALA A 4 1.37 0.01 6.58
CA ALA A 4 1.53 -1.16 5.71
C ALA A 4 0.93 -0.89 4.33
N THR A 5 1.33 -1.71 3.35
CA THR A 5 0.70 -1.79 2.03
C THR A 5 0.56 -3.23 1.58
N LEU A 6 -0.49 -3.54 0.83
CA LEU A 6 -0.70 -4.83 0.19
C LEU A 6 -1.60 -4.71 -1.04
N ASN A 7 -1.16 -5.23 -2.17
CA ASN A 7 -2.05 -5.59 -3.26
C ASN A 7 -2.82 -6.86 -2.86
N VAL A 8 -4.15 -6.80 -2.73
CA VAL A 8 -4.96 -7.92 -2.22
C VAL A 8 -5.48 -8.83 -3.33
N ARG A 9 -5.07 -8.60 -4.59
CA ARG A 9 -5.47 -9.46 -5.72
C ARG A 9 -6.98 -9.62 -5.88
N ASN A 10 -7.74 -8.59 -5.60
CA ASN A 10 -9.20 -8.62 -5.76
C ASN A 10 -9.80 -9.90 -5.11
N THR A 11 -10.86 -10.43 -5.70
CA THR A 11 -11.46 -11.72 -5.30
C THR A 11 -10.97 -12.89 -6.18
N ALA A 12 -9.85 -12.71 -6.89
CA ALA A 12 -9.21 -13.76 -7.66
C ALA A 12 -8.44 -14.76 -6.78
N ASP A 13 -7.96 -15.81 -7.39
CA ASP A 13 -6.99 -16.75 -6.82
C ASP A 13 -7.33 -17.21 -5.39
N ARG A 14 -8.35 -18.07 -5.26
CA ARG A 14 -8.72 -18.71 -3.98
C ARG A 14 -9.16 -17.72 -2.89
N TRP A 15 -9.79 -16.59 -3.25
CA TRP A 15 -10.19 -15.56 -2.28
C TRP A 15 -10.92 -16.12 -1.05
N MET A 16 -11.88 -17.02 -1.24
CA MET A 16 -12.70 -17.56 -0.15
C MET A 16 -11.87 -18.33 0.89
N GLU A 17 -10.75 -18.90 0.49
CA GLU A 17 -9.81 -19.59 1.37
C GLU A 17 -8.82 -18.62 2.02
N ARG A 18 -8.13 -17.77 1.20
CA ARG A 18 -7.05 -16.89 1.68
C ARG A 18 -7.52 -15.64 2.45
N ARG A 19 -8.78 -15.24 2.33
CA ARG A 19 -9.28 -14.03 3.02
C ARG A 19 -9.18 -14.09 4.54
N SER A 20 -9.35 -15.30 5.11
CA SER A 20 -9.24 -15.56 6.55
C SER A 20 -7.80 -15.40 7.03
N LEU A 21 -6.84 -15.88 6.24
CA LEU A 21 -5.42 -15.75 6.46
C LEU A 21 -4.98 -14.27 6.39
N LEU A 22 -5.44 -13.53 5.38
CA LEU A 22 -5.21 -12.10 5.26
C LEU A 22 -5.69 -11.34 6.50
N ALA A 23 -6.93 -11.62 6.95
CA ALA A 23 -7.49 -10.95 8.12
C ALA A 23 -6.72 -11.28 9.41
N ARG A 24 -6.23 -12.52 9.58
CA ARG A 24 -5.39 -12.93 10.70
C ARG A 24 -4.09 -12.13 10.71
N GLN A 25 -3.34 -12.16 9.61
CA GLN A 25 -2.07 -11.43 9.51
C GLN A 25 -2.24 -9.91 9.67
N LEU A 26 -3.37 -9.35 9.24
CA LEU A 26 -3.67 -7.93 9.50
C LEU A 26 -3.96 -7.65 10.98
N VAL A 27 -4.55 -8.60 11.72
CA VAL A 27 -4.69 -8.48 13.18
C VAL A 27 -3.33 -8.53 13.86
N ASP A 28 -2.46 -9.44 13.43
CA ASP A 28 -1.14 -9.62 14.04
C ASP A 28 -0.22 -8.42 13.76
N LEU A 29 -0.26 -7.90 12.53
CA LEU A 29 0.52 -6.73 12.13
C LEU A 29 0.00 -5.42 12.75
N ALA A 30 -1.31 -5.26 12.86
CA ALA A 30 -2.01 -4.13 13.47
C ALA A 30 -1.50 -2.73 13.07
N PRO A 31 -1.29 -2.39 11.78
CA PRO A 31 -0.79 -1.09 11.38
C PRO A 31 -1.79 0.02 11.74
N ASP A 32 -1.29 1.25 11.97
CA ASP A 32 -2.15 2.42 12.19
C ASP A 32 -2.89 2.80 10.91
N VAL A 33 -2.20 2.69 9.77
CA VAL A 33 -2.75 2.96 8.44
C VAL A 33 -2.22 1.93 7.44
N MET A 34 -3.10 1.45 6.55
CA MET A 34 -2.74 0.50 5.49
C MET A 34 -3.28 0.94 4.14
N GLY A 35 -2.42 1.01 3.13
CA GLY A 35 -2.81 1.13 1.73
C GLY A 35 -3.13 -0.22 1.11
N VAL A 36 -4.21 -0.29 0.36
CA VAL A 36 -4.67 -1.55 -0.27
C VAL A 36 -4.92 -1.31 -1.75
N GLN A 37 -4.41 -2.19 -2.61
CA GLN A 37 -4.57 -2.14 -4.05
C GLN A 37 -5.34 -3.36 -4.54
N GLU A 38 -5.87 -3.29 -5.75
CA GLU A 38 -6.74 -4.30 -6.39
C GLU A 38 -7.94 -4.71 -5.53
N LEU A 39 -8.58 -3.74 -4.88
CA LEU A 39 -9.81 -4.03 -4.12
C LEU A 39 -11.01 -4.25 -5.02
N ARG A 40 -11.79 -5.30 -4.75
CA ARG A 40 -13.12 -5.47 -5.31
C ARG A 40 -14.06 -4.45 -4.68
N MET A 41 -14.70 -3.64 -5.53
CA MET A 41 -15.61 -2.59 -5.08
C MET A 41 -17.01 -3.15 -4.76
N PHE A 42 -17.46 -4.10 -5.55
CA PHE A 42 -18.74 -4.80 -5.33
C PHE A 42 -18.61 -6.30 -5.65
N PRO A 43 -18.93 -7.21 -4.70
CA PRO A 43 -19.27 -6.93 -3.28
C PRO A 43 -18.11 -6.27 -2.54
N ASP A 44 -18.43 -5.54 -1.45
CA ASP A 44 -17.49 -4.73 -0.67
C ASP A 44 -16.41 -5.57 0.04
N GLN A 45 -15.29 -5.79 -0.63
CA GLN A 45 -14.17 -6.56 -0.11
C GLN A 45 -13.50 -5.87 1.09
N ALA A 46 -13.28 -4.55 1.01
CA ALA A 46 -12.66 -3.80 2.09
C ALA A 46 -13.52 -3.81 3.36
N GLY A 47 -14.83 -3.63 3.22
CA GLY A 47 -15.75 -3.72 4.35
C GLY A 47 -15.78 -5.12 4.98
N TRP A 48 -15.65 -6.17 4.18
CA TRP A 48 -15.50 -7.52 4.72
C TRP A 48 -14.20 -7.66 5.52
N ILE A 49 -13.06 -7.20 4.98
CA ILE A 49 -11.76 -7.27 5.65
C ILE A 49 -11.81 -6.58 7.02
N VAL A 50 -12.29 -5.33 7.09
CA VAL A 50 -12.27 -4.60 8.36
C VAL A 50 -13.23 -5.17 9.40
N ARG A 51 -14.40 -5.67 8.99
CA ARG A 51 -15.34 -6.37 9.91
C ARG A 51 -14.72 -7.66 10.46
N GLU A 52 -14.03 -8.43 9.62
CA GLU A 52 -13.39 -9.66 10.06
C GLU A 52 -12.20 -9.38 11.00
N VAL A 53 -11.44 -8.33 10.75
CA VAL A 53 -10.37 -7.85 11.66
C VAL A 53 -10.95 -7.39 12.99
N GLU A 54 -12.02 -6.60 12.99
CA GLU A 54 -12.69 -6.17 14.22
C GLU A 54 -13.20 -7.37 15.02
N ARG A 55 -13.85 -8.32 14.36
CA ARG A 55 -14.34 -9.56 14.98
C ARG A 55 -13.20 -10.38 15.61
N ARG A 56 -12.10 -10.62 14.85
CA ARG A 56 -10.95 -11.43 15.33
C ARG A 56 -10.20 -10.74 16.45
N SER A 57 -10.07 -9.44 16.40
CA SER A 57 -9.42 -8.63 17.46
C SER A 57 -10.33 -8.35 18.67
N GLN A 58 -11.57 -8.89 18.70
CA GLN A 58 -12.54 -8.62 19.74
C GLN A 58 -12.80 -7.11 19.94
N GLY A 59 -12.88 -6.37 18.83
CA GLY A 59 -13.12 -4.94 18.82
C GLY A 59 -11.93 -4.05 19.13
N ARG A 60 -10.72 -4.63 19.38
CA ARG A 60 -9.50 -3.85 19.66
C ARG A 60 -8.98 -3.09 18.45
N LEU A 61 -9.14 -3.66 17.25
CA LEU A 61 -8.71 -3.04 16.00
C LEU A 61 -9.93 -2.64 15.17
N ARG A 62 -10.13 -1.34 15.02
CA ARG A 62 -11.23 -0.76 14.25
C ARG A 62 -10.67 0.14 13.18
N TYR A 63 -10.82 -0.28 11.92
CA TYR A 63 -10.41 0.51 10.76
C TYR A 63 -11.59 1.21 10.13
N ARG A 64 -11.40 2.49 9.79
CA ARG A 64 -12.25 3.20 8.83
C ARG A 64 -11.70 3.00 7.43
N VAL A 65 -12.60 2.73 6.47
CA VAL A 65 -12.23 2.46 5.07
C VAL A 65 -12.50 3.70 4.23
N HIS A 66 -11.46 4.18 3.57
CA HIS A 66 -11.53 5.25 2.59
C HIS A 66 -11.25 4.65 1.22
N ARG A 67 -12.29 4.49 0.39
CA ARG A 67 -12.22 3.83 -0.92
C ARG A 67 -12.08 4.83 -2.05
N ARG A 68 -11.37 4.43 -3.08
CA ARG A 68 -11.39 5.11 -4.36
C ARG A 68 -11.45 4.10 -5.50
N ALA A 69 -12.54 4.14 -6.27
CA ALA A 69 -12.70 3.34 -7.47
C ALA A 69 -11.74 3.82 -8.57
N LYS A 70 -11.33 2.92 -9.46
CA LYS A 70 -10.70 3.27 -10.74
C LYS A 70 -11.61 4.22 -11.54
N THR A 71 -11.06 4.95 -12.47
CA THR A 71 -11.86 5.81 -13.37
C THR A 71 -12.63 4.99 -14.39
N GLY A 72 -13.75 5.53 -14.88
CA GLY A 72 -14.57 4.89 -15.90
C GLY A 72 -15.21 3.54 -15.46
N PRO A 73 -15.61 2.70 -16.41
CA PRO A 73 -16.32 1.43 -16.12
C PRO A 73 -15.53 0.45 -15.26
N ALA A 74 -14.19 0.48 -15.31
CA ALA A 74 -13.33 -0.36 -14.46
C ALA A 74 -13.55 -0.12 -12.96
N GLY A 75 -13.99 1.08 -12.57
CA GLY A 75 -14.28 1.44 -11.19
C GLY A 75 -15.49 0.72 -10.58
N LEU A 76 -16.38 0.14 -11.40
CA LEU A 76 -17.47 -0.71 -10.90
C LEU A 76 -16.94 -1.99 -10.22
N TRP A 77 -15.75 -2.42 -10.60
CA TRP A 77 -15.19 -3.70 -10.20
C TRP A 77 -13.97 -3.59 -9.31
N GLU A 78 -13.13 -2.60 -9.52
CA GLU A 78 -11.84 -2.51 -8.88
C GLU A 78 -11.49 -1.07 -8.45
N GLY A 79 -10.74 -0.97 -7.37
CA GLY A 79 -10.23 0.28 -6.85
C GLY A 79 -9.07 0.07 -5.89
N ILE A 80 -8.79 1.12 -5.15
CA ILE A 80 -7.84 1.15 -4.06
C ILE A 80 -8.53 1.64 -2.79
N ALA A 81 -7.94 1.39 -1.63
CA ALA A 81 -8.42 1.99 -0.39
C ALA A 81 -7.27 2.28 0.58
N VAL A 82 -7.54 3.18 1.51
CA VAL A 82 -6.74 3.30 2.73
C VAL A 82 -7.62 2.92 3.92
N LEU A 83 -7.10 1.99 4.72
CA LEU A 83 -7.66 1.60 6.01
C LEU A 83 -6.94 2.39 7.10
N SER A 84 -7.67 3.08 7.98
CA SER A 84 -7.07 3.91 9.03
C SER A 84 -7.73 3.68 10.38
N ARG A 85 -6.90 3.48 11.41
CA ARG A 85 -7.31 3.53 12.82
C ARG A 85 -7.24 4.96 13.37
N LEU A 86 -6.47 5.82 12.70
CA LEU A 86 -6.30 7.21 13.08
C LEU A 86 -7.44 8.08 12.51
N PRO A 87 -7.77 9.20 13.17
CA PRO A 87 -8.74 10.16 12.63
C PRO A 87 -8.27 10.74 11.30
N VAL A 88 -9.07 10.59 10.26
CA VAL A 88 -8.83 11.17 8.93
C VAL A 88 -9.44 12.56 8.86
N VAL A 89 -8.59 13.55 8.56
CA VAL A 89 -8.97 14.97 8.48
C VAL A 89 -9.43 15.33 7.07
N THR A 90 -8.71 14.87 6.04
CA THR A 90 -9.08 15.09 4.64
C THR A 90 -8.81 13.86 3.80
N THR A 91 -9.55 13.75 2.70
CA THR A 91 -9.31 12.76 1.65
C THR A 91 -9.26 13.47 0.30
N ALA A 92 -8.41 13.01 -0.59
CA ALA A 92 -8.35 13.48 -1.97
C ALA A 92 -7.89 12.33 -2.87
N TRP A 93 -8.00 12.53 -4.17
CA TRP A 93 -7.55 11.56 -5.16
C TRP A 93 -7.09 12.27 -6.44
N LEU A 94 -6.28 11.59 -7.21
CA LEU A 94 -5.73 12.04 -8.47
C LEU A 94 -5.98 10.98 -9.54
N ASP A 95 -6.52 11.39 -10.68
CA ASP A 95 -6.55 10.55 -11.88
C ASP A 95 -5.13 10.46 -12.46
N LEU A 96 -4.61 9.25 -12.60
CA LEU A 96 -3.30 9.02 -13.18
C LEU A 96 -3.34 8.87 -14.71
N GLY A 97 -4.54 9.03 -15.31
CA GLY A 97 -4.76 8.99 -16.76
C GLY A 97 -4.95 7.56 -17.27
N ALA A 98 -3.94 6.99 -17.90
CA ALA A 98 -4.07 5.72 -18.60
C ALA A 98 -4.38 4.54 -17.67
N GLN A 99 -5.06 3.53 -18.20
CA GLN A 99 -5.49 2.29 -17.54
C GLN A 99 -6.40 2.51 -16.32
N ALA A 100 -7.14 3.62 -16.32
CA ALA A 100 -8.09 3.97 -15.26
C ALA A 100 -7.45 4.05 -13.84
N ARG A 101 -6.11 4.20 -13.76
CA ARG A 101 -5.36 4.22 -12.51
C ARG A 101 -5.60 5.51 -11.74
N VAL A 102 -5.66 5.38 -10.44
CA VAL A 102 -5.83 6.50 -9.51
C VAL A 102 -4.82 6.42 -8.38
N ALA A 103 -4.44 7.58 -7.85
CA ALA A 103 -3.79 7.69 -6.55
C ALA A 103 -4.77 8.30 -5.54
N GLN A 104 -4.69 7.87 -4.30
CA GLN A 104 -5.49 8.37 -3.20
C GLN A 104 -4.58 8.96 -2.13
N ARG A 105 -5.00 10.08 -1.53
CA ARG A 105 -4.39 10.64 -0.33
C ARG A 105 -5.40 10.71 0.79
N ILE A 106 -4.97 10.33 1.99
CA ILE A 106 -5.62 10.73 3.23
C ILE A 106 -4.65 11.54 4.06
N THR A 107 -5.15 12.56 4.76
CA THR A 107 -4.42 13.24 5.83
C THR A 107 -4.96 12.76 7.15
N VAL A 108 -4.13 12.18 7.99
CA VAL A 108 -4.49 11.71 9.33
C VAL A 108 -3.97 12.66 10.40
N ARG A 109 -4.65 12.67 11.55
CA ARG A 109 -4.18 13.35 12.76
C ARG A 109 -3.44 12.35 13.63
N LEU A 110 -2.20 12.68 13.96
CA LEU A 110 -1.38 11.89 14.89
C LEU A 110 -1.86 12.07 16.34
N PRO A 111 -1.60 11.13 17.24
CA PRO A 111 -1.92 11.25 18.66
C PRO A 111 -1.36 12.53 19.32
N GLY A 112 -0.20 13.01 18.88
CA GLY A 112 0.43 14.26 19.30
C GLY A 112 -0.14 15.53 18.64
N GLY A 113 -1.20 15.43 17.82
CA GLY A 113 -1.89 16.56 17.18
C GLY A 113 -1.36 16.96 15.79
N GLY A 114 -0.20 16.51 15.38
CA GLY A 114 0.37 16.75 14.04
C GLY A 114 -0.44 16.11 12.91
N LEU A 115 -0.23 16.58 11.69
CA LEU A 115 -0.84 16.04 10.49
C LEU A 115 0.17 15.20 9.71
N PHE A 116 -0.33 14.16 9.04
CA PHE A 116 0.47 13.21 8.29
C PHE A 116 -0.26 12.79 7.03
N ASP A 117 0.41 12.83 5.88
CA ASP A 117 -0.16 12.42 4.60
C ASP A 117 0.22 10.99 4.22
N VAL A 118 -0.77 10.19 3.85
CA VAL A 118 -0.58 8.86 3.26
C VAL A 118 -1.13 8.88 1.84
N TYR A 119 -0.23 8.68 0.88
CA TYR A 119 -0.55 8.50 -0.53
C TYR A 119 -0.52 7.01 -0.85
N ASN A 120 -1.61 6.50 -1.39
CA ASN A 120 -1.75 5.12 -1.87
C ASN A 120 -1.91 5.12 -3.38
N ALA A 121 -1.08 4.35 -4.08
CA ALA A 121 -1.11 4.27 -5.54
C ALA A 121 -1.02 2.84 -6.04
N HIS A 122 -1.58 2.61 -7.24
CA HIS A 122 -1.38 1.40 -8.02
C HIS A 122 -1.11 1.81 -9.47
N LEU A 123 0.17 1.76 -9.89
CA LEU A 123 0.58 2.21 -11.22
C LEU A 123 0.19 1.20 -12.32
N GLY A 124 0.28 1.64 -13.56
CA GLY A 124 -0.13 0.87 -14.71
C GLY A 124 0.88 -0.18 -15.17
N LEU A 125 0.40 -1.16 -15.95
CA LEU A 125 1.21 -2.24 -16.54
C LEU A 125 1.83 -1.88 -17.90
N GLY A 126 1.58 -0.68 -18.44
CA GLY A 126 1.90 -0.28 -19.81
C GLY A 126 3.35 0.12 -20.11
N GLY A 127 4.32 -0.31 -19.29
CA GLY A 127 5.75 -0.01 -19.49
C GLY A 127 6.25 1.22 -18.72
N GLU A 128 7.57 1.45 -18.73
CA GLU A 128 8.21 2.46 -17.87
C GLU A 128 7.82 3.90 -18.22
N VAL A 129 7.62 4.23 -19.49
CA VAL A 129 7.20 5.58 -19.90
C VAL A 129 5.84 5.95 -19.24
N LEU A 130 4.89 5.00 -19.25
CA LEU A 130 3.60 5.21 -18.62
C LEU A 130 3.77 5.39 -17.10
N ARG A 131 4.50 4.48 -16.44
CA ARG A 131 4.67 4.51 -14.98
C ARG A 131 5.41 5.74 -14.51
N SER A 132 6.48 6.13 -15.20
CA SER A 132 7.19 7.38 -14.92
C SER A 132 6.31 8.60 -15.06
N GLY A 133 5.44 8.66 -16.08
CA GLY A 133 4.45 9.72 -16.24
C GLY A 133 3.43 9.75 -15.09
N GLN A 134 2.97 8.58 -14.64
CA GLN A 134 2.06 8.46 -13.49
C GLN A 134 2.76 8.87 -12.17
N ALA A 135 4.00 8.42 -11.95
CA ALA A 135 4.82 8.80 -10.80
C ALA A 135 5.08 10.31 -10.75
N GLN A 136 5.40 10.93 -11.90
CA GLN A 136 5.60 12.38 -12.00
C GLN A 136 4.33 13.15 -11.61
N ARG A 137 3.14 12.70 -12.02
CA ARG A 137 1.86 13.30 -11.59
C ARG A 137 1.67 13.21 -10.07
N ILE A 138 2.02 12.09 -9.46
CA ILE A 138 1.94 11.92 -8.00
C ILE A 138 2.91 12.88 -7.32
N LEU A 139 4.18 12.95 -7.73
CA LEU A 139 5.17 13.89 -7.16
C LEU A 139 4.71 15.33 -7.30
N ALA A 140 4.21 15.75 -8.47
CA ALA A 140 3.65 17.08 -8.68
C ALA A 140 2.47 17.35 -7.73
N TRP A 141 1.62 16.37 -7.50
CA TRP A 141 0.50 16.47 -6.56
C TRP A 141 0.95 16.57 -5.10
N MET A 142 2.02 15.86 -4.72
CA MET A 142 2.59 15.94 -3.37
C MET A 142 3.15 17.34 -3.07
N VAL A 143 3.86 17.96 -4.02
CA VAL A 143 4.49 19.28 -3.83
C VAL A 143 3.52 20.45 -4.03
N ALA A 144 2.33 20.24 -4.57
CA ALA A 144 1.32 21.29 -4.79
C ALA A 144 0.65 21.81 -3.50
N ARG A 145 1.12 21.38 -2.34
CA ARG A 145 0.58 21.77 -1.02
C ARG A 145 1.70 21.98 -0.01
N PRO A 146 1.43 22.67 1.11
CA PRO A 146 2.42 22.81 2.17
C PRO A 146 2.95 21.44 2.61
N PRO A 147 4.26 21.31 2.82
CA PRO A 147 4.88 20.02 3.16
C PRO A 147 4.40 19.52 4.51
N LEU A 148 3.98 18.25 4.53
CA LEU A 148 3.69 17.49 5.73
C LEU A 148 4.58 16.24 5.73
N PRO A 149 4.86 15.64 6.90
CA PRO A 149 5.35 14.26 6.95
C PRO A 149 4.47 13.37 6.07
N ALA A 150 5.07 12.67 5.11
CA ALA A 150 4.31 11.98 4.08
C ALA A 150 4.96 10.68 3.62
N VAL A 151 4.12 9.70 3.33
CA VAL A 151 4.51 8.45 2.65
C VAL A 151 3.75 8.28 1.35
N LEU A 152 4.43 7.72 0.34
CA LEU A 152 3.83 7.13 -0.85
C LEU A 152 4.03 5.63 -0.77
N LEU A 153 2.94 4.88 -0.78
CA LEU A 153 2.96 3.42 -0.70
C LEU A 153 2.06 2.78 -1.77
N GLY A 154 2.34 1.53 -2.08
CA GLY A 154 1.50 0.74 -2.97
C GLY A 154 2.27 -0.10 -3.97
N ASP A 155 1.51 -0.72 -4.87
CA ASP A 155 2.01 -1.47 -6.02
C ASP A 155 2.35 -0.51 -7.17
N LEU A 156 3.64 -0.30 -7.39
CA LEU A 156 4.12 0.59 -8.44
C LEU A 156 4.38 -0.13 -9.77
N ASN A 157 4.19 -1.45 -9.81
CA ASN A 157 4.37 -2.29 -11.01
C ASN A 157 5.73 -2.08 -11.71
N THR A 158 6.75 -1.71 -10.96
CA THR A 158 8.08 -1.37 -11.49
C THR A 158 9.17 -1.96 -10.60
N ARG A 159 10.34 -2.23 -11.19
CA ARG A 159 11.46 -2.90 -10.51
C ARG A 159 12.45 -1.90 -9.95
N PRO A 160 13.23 -2.28 -8.92
CA PRO A 160 14.38 -1.49 -8.49
C PRO A 160 15.31 -1.13 -9.67
N GLY A 161 15.86 0.08 -9.65
CA GLY A 161 16.72 0.58 -10.73
C GLY A 161 16.00 0.98 -12.02
N SER A 162 14.66 0.93 -12.04
CA SER A 162 13.89 1.41 -13.18
C SER A 162 13.81 2.94 -13.21
N PRO A 163 13.57 3.55 -14.40
CA PRO A 163 13.38 4.99 -14.51
C PRO A 163 12.31 5.55 -13.59
N THR A 164 11.26 4.78 -13.30
CA THR A 164 10.18 5.18 -12.36
C THR A 164 10.68 5.24 -10.93
N VAL A 165 11.42 4.23 -10.47
CA VAL A 165 12.00 4.21 -9.11
C VAL A 165 13.06 5.30 -8.96
N GLU A 166 13.94 5.49 -9.96
CA GLU A 166 14.94 6.57 -9.96
C GLU A 166 14.29 7.95 -9.89
N LEU A 167 13.19 8.17 -10.62
CA LEU A 167 12.43 9.41 -10.57
C LEU A 167 11.89 9.69 -9.15
N LEU A 168 11.26 8.69 -8.53
CA LEU A 168 10.74 8.81 -7.15
C LEU A 168 11.86 9.06 -6.15
N SER A 169 13.00 8.38 -6.30
CA SER A 169 14.15 8.47 -5.40
C SER A 169 14.88 9.82 -5.42
N ARG A 170 14.57 10.70 -6.38
CA ARG A 170 15.08 12.09 -6.37
C ARG A 170 14.45 12.98 -5.29
N SER A 171 13.24 12.62 -4.82
CA SER A 171 12.47 13.44 -3.88
C SER A 171 11.97 12.65 -2.67
N LEU A 172 12.07 11.33 -2.68
CA LEU A 172 11.60 10.43 -1.64
C LEU A 172 12.66 9.35 -1.40
N ARG A 173 12.63 8.72 -0.23
CA ARG A 173 13.52 7.61 0.10
C ARG A 173 12.71 6.31 0.20
N SER A 174 13.15 5.22 -0.45
CA SER A 174 12.60 3.90 -0.17
C SER A 174 12.91 3.51 1.27
N ALA A 175 11.87 3.19 2.02
CA ALA A 175 12.02 2.85 3.44
C ALA A 175 12.82 1.56 3.64
N HIS A 176 12.56 0.53 2.85
CA HIS A 176 13.28 -0.74 2.96
C HIS A 176 14.76 -0.61 2.58
N LEU A 177 15.04 0.06 1.47
CA LEU A 177 16.42 0.34 1.06
C LEU A 177 17.16 1.16 2.11
N HIS A 178 16.50 2.13 2.75
CA HIS A 178 17.10 2.97 3.79
C HIS A 178 17.52 2.16 5.03
N VAL A 179 16.67 1.24 5.49
CA VAL A 179 16.94 0.44 6.69
C VAL A 179 17.95 -0.68 6.42
N HIS A 180 17.83 -1.37 5.29
CA HIS A 180 18.57 -2.61 5.02
C HIS A 180 19.72 -2.46 4.01
N GLY A 181 19.87 -1.28 3.40
CA GLY A 181 20.86 -1.06 2.33
C GLY A 181 20.51 -1.75 1.00
N CYS A 182 19.39 -2.44 0.91
CA CYS A 182 18.88 -3.08 -0.30
C CYS A 182 17.35 -3.14 -0.29
N GLU A 183 16.74 -3.31 -1.45
CA GLU A 183 15.32 -3.65 -1.54
C GLU A 183 15.11 -5.13 -1.17
N PRO A 184 13.87 -5.57 -0.84
CA PRO A 184 13.57 -6.99 -0.60
C PRO A 184 13.95 -7.83 -1.83
N LEU A 185 14.08 -9.14 -1.65
CA LEU A 185 14.33 -10.04 -2.78
C LEU A 185 13.19 -9.98 -3.81
N ARG A 186 11.95 -9.94 -3.31
CA ARG A 186 10.74 -9.82 -4.12
C ARG A 186 9.54 -9.44 -3.27
N THR A 187 8.53 -8.84 -3.90
CA THR A 187 7.19 -8.71 -3.34
C THR A 187 6.16 -9.50 -4.17
N ALA A 188 6.43 -9.79 -5.44
CA ALA A 188 5.57 -10.59 -6.32
C ALA A 188 6.41 -11.42 -7.31
N PRO A 189 5.88 -12.61 -7.76
CA PRO A 189 4.72 -13.30 -7.22
C PRO A 189 5.02 -14.07 -5.95
N THR A 190 3.96 -14.38 -5.18
CA THR A 190 3.99 -15.34 -4.08
C THR A 190 3.66 -16.76 -4.57
N PRO A 191 3.82 -17.83 -3.73
CA PRO A 191 3.40 -19.17 -4.04
C PRO A 191 1.91 -19.34 -4.36
N LEU A 192 1.06 -18.36 -4.07
CA LEU A 192 -0.36 -18.37 -4.46
C LEU A 192 -0.53 -18.55 -5.98
N ARG A 193 0.40 -18.02 -6.76
CA ARG A 193 0.45 -18.19 -8.23
C ARG A 193 1.35 -19.36 -8.61
N ARG A 194 0.85 -20.59 -8.45
CA ARG A 194 1.58 -21.85 -8.66
C ARG A 194 2.32 -21.97 -10.00
N HIS A 195 1.90 -21.23 -11.02
CA HIS A 195 2.48 -21.27 -12.38
C HIS A 195 3.23 -20.00 -12.74
N ALA A 196 3.52 -19.11 -11.79
CA ALA A 196 4.36 -17.96 -12.09
C ALA A 196 5.79 -18.43 -12.38
N THR A 197 6.28 -18.13 -13.57
CA THR A 197 7.65 -18.41 -13.98
C THR A 197 8.56 -17.25 -13.60
N GLY A 198 9.79 -17.56 -13.15
CA GLY A 198 10.82 -16.60 -12.80
C GLY A 198 10.93 -16.32 -11.29
N ASP A 199 12.02 -15.65 -10.93
CA ASP A 199 12.43 -15.42 -9.54
C ASP A 199 11.59 -14.35 -8.82
N GLY A 200 10.66 -13.71 -9.52
CA GLY A 200 9.87 -12.61 -9.02
C GLY A 200 10.63 -11.28 -9.00
N SER A 201 9.99 -10.25 -8.46
CA SER A 201 10.58 -8.92 -8.33
C SER A 201 9.92 -8.13 -7.21
N VAL A 202 10.57 -7.04 -6.80
CA VAL A 202 9.95 -5.98 -6.02
C VAL A 202 9.07 -5.16 -6.94
N LEU A 203 7.80 -5.03 -6.61
CA LEU A 203 6.81 -4.20 -7.31
C LEU A 203 6.11 -3.24 -6.35
N ASP A 204 6.13 -3.58 -5.06
CA ASP A 204 5.50 -2.83 -3.99
C ASP A 204 6.56 -2.04 -3.23
N TYR A 205 6.23 -0.81 -2.84
CA TYR A 205 7.17 0.10 -2.18
C TYR A 205 6.47 0.91 -1.09
N VAL A 206 7.28 1.36 -0.14
CA VAL A 206 6.96 2.46 0.77
C VAL A 206 8.07 3.50 0.64
N PHE A 207 7.74 4.65 0.09
CA PHE A 207 8.60 5.81 -0.02
C PHE A 207 8.23 6.84 1.04
N VAL A 208 9.21 7.47 1.66
CA VAL A 208 9.04 8.50 2.69
C VAL A 208 9.70 9.80 2.25
N ASN A 209 9.13 10.95 2.65
CA ASN A 209 9.77 12.24 2.43
C ASN A 209 10.80 12.57 3.54
N ASP A 210 11.54 13.68 3.36
CA ASP A 210 12.63 14.07 4.27
C ASP A 210 12.16 14.55 5.66
N LEU A 211 10.85 14.69 5.87
CA LEU A 211 10.26 15.02 7.18
C LEU A 211 10.03 13.80 8.07
N LEU A 212 10.47 12.62 7.63
CA LEU A 212 10.32 11.36 8.36
C LEU A 212 11.67 10.70 8.63
N ASP A 213 11.83 10.13 9.82
CA ASP A 213 12.79 9.08 10.09
C ASP A 213 12.09 7.72 9.88
N VAL A 214 12.85 6.74 9.39
CA VAL A 214 12.40 5.36 9.24
C VAL A 214 13.03 4.53 10.33
N ASP A 215 12.21 4.05 11.25
CA ASP A 215 12.66 3.31 12.43
C ASP A 215 12.79 1.81 12.12
N ASP A 216 11.90 1.30 11.25
CA ASP A 216 11.88 -0.11 10.83
C ASP A 216 11.16 -0.25 9.47
N ALA A 217 11.54 -1.27 8.71
CA ALA A 217 10.89 -1.65 7.45
C ALA A 217 11.05 -3.15 7.20
N GLY A 218 10.01 -3.81 6.69
CA GLY A 218 10.06 -5.24 6.43
C GLY A 218 8.97 -5.72 5.48
N ILE A 219 9.12 -6.98 5.05
CA ILE A 219 8.09 -7.69 4.28
C ILE A 219 7.01 -8.15 5.26
N ALA A 220 5.76 -8.01 4.84
CA ALA A 220 4.59 -8.39 5.62
C ALA A 220 3.67 -9.33 4.83
N PHE A 221 2.70 -9.97 5.50
CA PHE A 221 1.76 -10.91 4.89
C PHE A 221 2.45 -12.12 4.24
N VAL A 222 3.50 -12.62 4.89
CA VAL A 222 4.36 -13.68 4.37
C VAL A 222 3.92 -15.08 4.79
N ASP A 223 3.09 -15.22 5.83
CA ASP A 223 2.74 -16.52 6.37
C ASP A 223 1.83 -17.28 5.42
N ALA A 224 2.18 -18.51 5.17
CA ALA A 224 1.33 -19.48 4.50
C ALA A 224 0.29 -20.08 5.46
N ASP A 225 -0.71 -20.72 4.88
CA ASP A 225 -1.60 -21.59 5.64
C ASP A 225 -0.81 -22.81 6.13
N PRO A 226 -0.94 -23.23 7.40
CA PRO A 226 -0.20 -24.38 7.95
C PRO A 226 -0.46 -25.68 7.19
N ASP A 227 -1.67 -25.86 6.67
CA ASP A 227 -2.08 -27.08 5.97
C ASP A 227 -1.88 -26.99 4.45
N ASP A 228 -1.67 -25.79 3.90
CA ASP A 228 -1.42 -25.55 2.48
C ASP A 228 -0.36 -24.48 2.28
N PRO A 229 0.91 -24.84 2.14
CA PRO A 229 2.01 -23.89 1.93
C PRO A 229 1.88 -23.01 0.66
N GLY A 230 1.01 -23.40 -0.28
CA GLY A 230 0.67 -22.60 -1.46
C GLY A 230 -0.44 -21.57 -1.21
N LEU A 231 -1.09 -21.61 -0.05
CA LEU A 231 -2.12 -20.64 0.31
C LEU A 231 -1.50 -19.51 1.13
N ILE A 232 -1.35 -18.35 0.50
CA ILE A 232 -0.83 -17.11 1.08
C ILE A 232 -1.88 -16.02 0.96
N ALA A 233 -1.77 -14.95 1.76
CA ALA A 233 -2.75 -13.87 1.83
C ALA A 233 -3.05 -13.22 0.47
N SER A 234 -2.05 -13.09 -0.41
CA SER A 234 -2.16 -12.52 -1.76
C SER A 234 -1.09 -13.11 -2.69
N ASP A 235 -1.17 -12.83 -4.00
CA ASP A 235 -0.07 -13.07 -4.95
C ASP A 235 1.05 -12.02 -4.84
N HIS A 236 0.87 -11.02 -3.98
CA HIS A 236 1.91 -10.13 -3.49
C HIS A 236 2.17 -10.36 -2.00
N TYR A 237 3.42 -10.20 -1.58
CA TYR A 237 3.76 -9.89 -0.20
C TYR A 237 3.52 -8.40 0.04
N GLY A 238 3.11 -8.04 1.24
CA GLY A 238 3.03 -6.64 1.65
C GLY A 238 4.35 -6.11 2.17
N LEU A 239 4.38 -4.82 2.41
CA LEU A 239 5.44 -4.16 3.16
C LEU A 239 4.85 -3.48 4.40
N SER A 240 5.64 -3.44 5.47
CA SER A 240 5.34 -2.65 6.66
C SER A 240 6.51 -1.73 6.98
N VAL A 241 6.21 -0.59 7.59
CA VAL A 241 7.21 0.40 7.98
C VAL A 241 6.77 1.12 9.24
N THR A 242 7.72 1.35 10.14
CA THR A 242 7.55 2.25 11.28
C THR A 242 8.31 3.53 11.00
N VAL A 243 7.62 4.68 11.16
CA VAL A 243 8.19 5.99 10.91
C VAL A 243 7.88 6.96 12.03
N THR A 244 8.80 7.91 12.24
CA THR A 244 8.65 9.00 13.20
C THR A 244 8.80 10.34 12.47
N PRO A 245 7.83 11.30 12.61
CA PRO A 245 8.02 12.65 12.11
C PRO A 245 9.23 13.33 12.76
N ARG A 246 10.07 13.94 11.94
CA ARG A 246 11.19 14.74 12.44
C ARG A 246 10.66 16.00 13.14
N PRO A 247 11.30 16.44 14.21
CA PRO A 247 11.00 17.74 14.78
C PRO A 247 11.12 18.83 13.71
N THR A 248 10.12 19.69 13.62
CA THR A 248 10.26 20.93 12.82
C THR A 248 11.32 21.78 13.51
N ALA A 249 12.35 22.19 12.79
CA ALA A 249 13.22 23.26 13.28
C ALA A 249 12.35 24.51 13.47
N ASP A 250 12.32 24.99 14.71
CA ASP A 250 11.68 26.27 15.07
C ASP A 250 12.35 27.44 14.34
#